data_025cc0c8c7ab1bba008dbf1d2a9a70c3
#
_entry.id   025cc0c8c7ab1bba008dbf1d2a9a70c3
#
_cell.length_a   1.000
_cell.length_b   1.000
_cell.length_c   1.000
_cell.angle_alpha   90.00
_cell.angle_beta   90.00
_cell.angle_gamma   90.00
#
_symmetry.space_group_name_H-M   'P 1'
#
loop_
_entity.id
_entity.type
_entity.pdbx_description
1 polymer ?
#
loop_
_entity_poly.entity_id
_entity_poly.type
_entity_poly.pdbx_seq_one_letter_code
_entity_poly.pdbx_strand_id
1 'polypeptide(L)' 'MKDHYEELGQEWRKIGLSAPAVRALVDARLYKVSDLRKVSLAELSSLHGMGKSAIARIRQIMDAKKIKFAD' A
#
# COMPACT_ATOMS: atom_id res chain seq x y z
N MET A 1 -15.16 12.70 -13.69
CA MET A 1 -13.88 13.16 -13.19
C MET A 1 -13.26 12.11 -12.30
N LYS A 2 -12.01 11.72 -12.56
CA LYS A 2 -11.35 10.72 -11.73
C LYS A 2 -10.86 11.33 -10.43
N ASP A 3 -11.08 10.59 -9.38
CA ASP A 3 -10.60 10.94 -8.05
C ASP A 3 -9.07 10.85 -8.03
N HIS A 4 -8.43 11.75 -7.31
CA HIS A 4 -7.00 11.73 -7.03
C HIS A 4 -6.55 10.34 -6.53
N TYR A 5 -7.32 9.73 -5.64
CA TYR A 5 -6.99 8.41 -5.10
C TYR A 5 -7.12 7.31 -6.14
N GLU A 6 -8.07 7.43 -7.06
CA GLU A 6 -8.20 6.45 -8.13
C GLU A 6 -7.00 6.47 -9.06
N GLU A 7 -6.53 7.65 -9.43
CA GLU A 7 -5.39 7.76 -10.32
C GLU A 7 -4.10 7.25 -9.69
N LEU A 8 -3.80 7.68 -8.48
CA LEU A 8 -2.55 7.35 -7.82
C LEU A 8 -2.58 5.98 -7.15
N GLY A 9 -3.76 5.45 -6.87
CA GLY A 9 -3.92 4.18 -6.19
C GLY A 9 -4.24 2.99 -7.08
N GLN A 10 -4.09 3.11 -8.39
CA GLN A 10 -4.47 2.05 -9.33
C GLN A 10 -3.77 0.72 -9.04
N GLU A 11 -2.48 0.75 -8.75
CA GLU A 11 -1.74 -0.47 -8.47
C GLU A 11 -2.28 -1.18 -7.23
N TRP A 12 -2.64 -0.40 -6.20
CA TRP A 12 -3.21 -0.96 -4.98
C TRP A 12 -4.60 -1.56 -5.21
N ARG A 13 -5.40 -0.94 -6.04
CA ARG A 13 -6.73 -1.48 -6.38
C ARG A 13 -6.61 -2.80 -7.12
N LYS A 14 -5.62 -2.93 -7.99
CA LYS A 14 -5.42 -4.15 -8.77
C LYS A 14 -5.10 -5.35 -7.90
N ILE A 15 -4.47 -5.15 -6.76
CA ILE A 15 -4.17 -6.25 -5.84
C ILE A 15 -5.26 -6.49 -4.80
N GLY A 16 -6.38 -5.78 -4.94
CA GLY A 16 -7.57 -6.05 -4.14
C GLY A 16 -7.69 -5.31 -2.83
N LEU A 17 -6.96 -4.21 -2.65
CA LEU A 17 -7.07 -3.44 -1.41
C LEU A 17 -8.37 -2.63 -1.37
N SER A 18 -8.91 -2.44 -0.17
CA SER A 18 -10.10 -1.65 0.05
C SER A 18 -9.82 -0.16 -0.15
N ALA A 19 -10.89 0.63 -0.34
CA ALA A 19 -10.76 2.07 -0.53
C ALA A 19 -10.03 2.76 0.63
N PRO A 20 -10.33 2.47 1.92
CA PRO A 20 -9.59 3.09 3.01
C PRO A 20 -8.09 2.78 2.99
N ALA A 21 -7.72 1.55 2.63
CA ALA A 21 -6.31 1.17 2.54
C ALA A 21 -5.62 1.90 1.40
N VAL A 22 -6.27 2.00 0.24
CA VAL A 22 -5.74 2.73 -0.91
C VAL A 22 -5.50 4.19 -0.55
N ARG A 23 -6.47 4.83 0.11
CA ARG A 23 -6.34 6.23 0.51
C ARG A 23 -5.19 6.44 1.49
N ALA A 24 -5.02 5.52 2.44
CA ALA A 24 -3.93 5.60 3.40
C ALA A 24 -2.57 5.57 2.70
N LEU A 25 -2.43 4.67 1.73
CA LEU A 25 -1.18 4.53 0.97
C LEU A 25 -0.90 5.76 0.12
N VAL A 26 -1.91 6.25 -0.59
CA VAL A 26 -1.76 7.43 -1.44
C VAL A 26 -1.40 8.67 -0.60
N ASP A 27 -2.07 8.83 0.55
CA ASP A 27 -1.78 9.95 1.45
C ASP A 27 -0.35 9.90 1.99
N ALA A 28 0.21 8.69 2.13
CA ALA A 28 1.58 8.50 2.55
C ALA A 28 2.56 8.55 1.36
N ARG A 29 2.07 8.88 0.17
CA ARG A 29 2.86 8.97 -1.06
C ARG A 29 3.45 7.64 -1.49
N LEU A 30 2.73 6.57 -1.22
CA LEU A 30 3.10 5.22 -1.63
C LEU A 30 2.16 4.81 -2.75
N TYR A 31 2.65 4.86 -3.98
CA TYR A 31 1.83 4.64 -5.17
C TYR A 31 2.01 3.26 -5.79
N LYS A 32 3.08 2.59 -5.49
CA LYS A 32 3.37 1.24 -6.01
C LYS A 32 4.04 0.39 -4.94
N VAL A 33 4.04 -0.91 -5.18
CA VAL A 33 4.63 -1.85 -4.23
C VAL A 33 6.11 -1.53 -3.99
N SER A 34 6.84 -1.14 -5.03
CA SER A 34 8.26 -0.80 -4.88
C SER A 34 8.51 0.41 -3.98
N ASP A 35 7.52 1.28 -3.82
CA ASP A 35 7.64 2.43 -2.91
C ASP A 35 7.77 2.00 -1.45
N LEU A 36 7.36 0.78 -1.13
CA LEU A 36 7.42 0.26 0.24
C LEU A 36 8.85 0.03 0.72
N ARG A 37 9.82 0.08 -0.19
CA ARG A 37 11.23 0.06 0.20
C ARG A 37 11.64 1.28 1.02
N LYS A 38 10.81 2.32 0.99
CA LYS A 38 11.09 3.58 1.70
C LYS A 38 10.53 3.63 3.12
N VAL A 39 9.70 2.66 3.49
CA VAL A 39 9.02 2.65 4.79
C VAL A 39 9.24 1.33 5.50
N SER A 40 9.08 1.36 6.82
CA SER A 40 9.14 0.14 7.63
C SER A 40 7.75 -0.48 7.73
N LEU A 41 7.71 -1.75 8.14
CA LEU A 41 6.44 -2.41 8.42
C LEU A 41 5.67 -1.66 9.53
N ALA A 42 6.38 -1.17 10.54
CA ALA A 42 5.75 -0.41 11.63
C ALA A 42 5.09 0.85 11.11
N GLU A 43 5.77 1.57 10.22
CA GLU A 43 5.21 2.77 9.60
C GLU A 43 3.97 2.45 8.78
N LEU A 44 4.03 1.39 7.97
CA LEU A 44 2.88 0.97 7.17
C LEU A 44 1.71 0.60 8.06
N SER A 45 1.96 -0.17 9.12
CA SER A 45 0.92 -0.63 10.04
C SER A 45 0.26 0.51 10.81
N SER A 46 0.96 1.63 10.98
CA SER A 46 0.43 2.78 11.70
C SER A 46 -0.47 3.68 10.86
N LEU A 47 -0.53 3.45 9.57
CA LEU A 47 -1.37 4.28 8.69
C LEU A 47 -2.85 4.05 9.00
N HIS A 48 -3.58 5.16 9.15
CA HIS A 48 -5.01 5.12 9.40
C HIS A 48 -5.73 4.49 8.20
N GLY A 49 -6.59 3.52 8.45
CA GLY A 49 -7.28 2.80 7.38
C GLY A 49 -6.59 1.53 6.93
N MET A 50 -5.40 1.23 7.47
CA MET A 50 -4.65 0.04 7.12
C MET A 50 -4.97 -1.09 8.11
N GLY A 51 -5.70 -2.09 7.64
CA GLY A 51 -6.06 -3.25 8.45
C GLY A 51 -5.11 -4.42 8.25
N LYS A 52 -5.28 -5.46 9.08
CA LYS A 52 -4.44 -6.65 9.00
C LYS A 52 -4.56 -7.35 7.65
N SER A 53 -5.76 -7.37 7.07
CA SER A 53 -5.97 -8.00 5.76
C SER A 53 -5.20 -7.29 4.66
N ALA A 54 -5.20 -5.96 4.68
CA ALA A 54 -4.47 -5.17 3.69
C ALA A 54 -2.97 -5.42 3.81
N ILE A 55 -2.45 -5.42 5.04
CA ILE A 55 -1.03 -5.65 5.30
C ILE A 55 -0.62 -7.04 4.85
N ALA A 56 -1.41 -8.05 5.16
CA ALA A 56 -1.13 -9.43 4.75
C ALA A 56 -1.07 -9.54 3.23
N ARG A 57 -2.02 -8.91 2.54
CA ARG A 57 -2.05 -8.92 1.08
C ARG A 57 -0.83 -8.24 0.49
N ILE A 58 -0.47 -7.09 1.03
CA ILE A 58 0.71 -6.35 0.58
C ILE A 58 1.98 -7.18 0.76
N ARG A 59 2.12 -7.84 1.91
CA ARG A 59 3.29 -8.66 2.18
C ARG A 59 3.40 -9.84 1.22
N GLN A 60 2.27 -10.45 0.86
CA GLN A 60 2.26 -11.52 -0.14
C GLN A 60 2.81 -11.04 -1.48
N ILE A 61 2.36 -9.87 -1.91
CA ILE A 61 2.81 -9.29 -3.19
C ILE A 61 4.29 -8.91 -3.11
N MET A 62 4.72 -8.35 -1.99
CA MET A 62 6.13 -7.98 -1.80
C MET A 62 7.03 -9.22 -1.87
N ASP A 63 6.62 -10.30 -1.23
CA ASP A 63 7.38 -11.56 -1.28
C ASP A 63 7.50 -12.07 -2.71
N ALA A 64 6.41 -12.04 -3.46
CA ALA A 64 6.41 -12.49 -4.85
C ALA A 64 7.34 -11.65 -5.73
N LYS A 65 7.46 -10.36 -5.42
CA LYS A 65 8.31 -9.44 -6.17
C LYS A 65 9.70 -9.27 -5.56
N LYS A 66 9.97 -9.94 -4.45
CA LYS A 66 11.24 -9.84 -3.72
C LYS A 66 11.55 -8.41 -3.27
N ILE A 67 10.51 -7.72 -2.85
CA ILE A 67 10.61 -6.35 -2.31
C ILE A 67 10.54 -6.43 -0.79
N LYS A 68 11.42 -5.69 -0.11
CA LYS A 68 11.48 -5.67 1.35
C LYS A 68 11.26 -4.27 1.88
N PHE A 69 10.72 -4.20 3.11
CA PHE A 69 10.59 -2.93 3.82
C PHE A 69 11.96 -2.32 4.13
N ALA A 70 11.95 -1.05 4.52
CA ALA A 70 13.18 -0.30 4.80
C ALA A 70 13.97 -0.82 6.00
N ASP A 71 13.28 -1.46 6.97
CA ASP A 71 13.96 -1.96 8.18
C ASP A 71 14.42 -3.41 8.09
#